data_21971a1b5227b9f358ffd2bede90894e
#
_entry.id   21971a1b5227b9f358ffd2bede90894e
#
_cell.length_a   1.000
_cell.length_b   1.000
_cell.length_c   1.000
_cell.angle_alpha   90.00
_cell.angle_beta   90.00
_cell.angle_gamma   90.00
#
_symmetry.space_group_name_H-M   'P 1'
#
loop_
_entity.id
_entity.type
_entity.pdbx_description
1 polymer ?
#
loop_
_entity_poly.entity_id
_entity_poly.type
_entity_poly.pdbx_seq_one_letter_code
_entity_poly.pdbx_strand_id
1 'polypeptide(L)'
;LRPRPTAIVTISNMMTVGLLFAIREQGLAIPGDLSVVGIDDLEFAQLLDPKPTAVTTPILAMARRSIHKLLGQLSGQAKADGGWEVYQPQLVVRQSTAAPKA
;
A
#
# COMPACT_ATOMS: atom_id res chain seq x y z
N LEU A 1 4.81 -10.76 21.07
CA LEU A 1 6.11 -10.10 21.09
C LEU A 1 6.25 -9.24 22.36
N ARG A 2 7.39 -9.25 22.99
CA ARG A 2 7.76 -8.32 24.06
C ARG A 2 9.15 -7.77 23.77
N PRO A 3 9.39 -6.45 23.64
CA PRO A 3 8.36 -5.40 23.74
C PRO A 3 7.35 -5.47 22.59
N ARG A 4 6.17 -4.89 22.81
CA ARG A 4 5.11 -4.81 21.80
C ARG A 4 5.50 -3.83 20.68
N PRO A 5 5.32 -4.16 19.40
CA PRO A 5 5.56 -3.19 18.34
C PRO A 5 4.57 -2.02 18.44
N THR A 6 5.02 -0.84 18.08
CA THR A 6 4.20 0.39 18.08
C THR A 6 3.71 0.76 16.67
N ALA A 7 4.22 0.09 15.64
CA ALA A 7 3.80 0.27 14.26
C ALA A 7 3.93 -1.03 13.46
N ILE A 8 3.08 -1.19 12.47
CA ILE A 8 3.12 -2.30 11.50
C ILE A 8 2.99 -1.73 10.10
N VAL A 9 3.85 -2.22 9.19
CA VAL A 9 3.76 -1.98 7.76
C VAL A 9 3.31 -3.29 7.09
N THR A 10 2.26 -3.22 6.30
CA THR A 10 1.76 -4.34 5.50
C THR A 10 2.18 -4.19 4.04
N ILE A 11 2.42 -5.30 3.36
CA ILE A 11 2.96 -5.30 1.98
C ILE A 11 1.89 -5.55 0.90
N SER A 12 0.62 -5.64 1.27
CA SER A 12 -0.47 -5.78 0.31
C SER A 12 -1.81 -5.34 0.92
N ASN A 13 -2.77 -5.02 0.07
CA ASN A 13 -4.13 -4.64 0.48
C ASN A 13 -4.81 -5.70 1.34
N MET A 14 -4.69 -6.97 0.98
CA MET A 14 -5.30 -8.06 1.75
C MET A 14 -4.69 -8.18 3.14
N MET A 15 -3.37 -7.99 3.27
CA MET A 15 -2.72 -7.97 4.57
C MET A 15 -3.15 -6.76 5.40
N THR A 16 -3.32 -5.60 4.79
CA THR A 16 -3.83 -4.40 5.47
C THR A 16 -5.24 -4.66 6.01
N VAL A 17 -6.12 -5.22 5.20
CA VAL A 17 -7.50 -5.55 5.62
C VAL A 17 -7.48 -6.56 6.77
N GLY A 18 -6.73 -7.65 6.65
CA GLY A 18 -6.60 -8.65 7.72
C GLY A 18 -6.05 -8.07 9.02
N LEU A 19 -5.05 -7.18 8.93
CA LEU A 19 -4.50 -6.49 10.09
C LEU A 19 -5.54 -5.59 10.77
N LEU A 20 -6.31 -4.82 10.01
CA LEU A 20 -7.37 -3.96 10.55
C LEU A 20 -8.44 -4.75 11.29
N PHE A 21 -8.84 -5.91 10.75
CA PHE A 21 -9.74 -6.84 11.46
C PHE A 21 -9.13 -7.33 12.77
N ALA A 22 -7.90 -7.83 12.75
CA ALA A 22 -7.23 -8.35 13.92
C ALA A 22 -7.06 -7.28 15.03
N ILE A 23 -6.71 -6.04 14.65
CA ILE A 23 -6.58 -4.92 15.59
C ILE A 23 -7.93 -4.61 16.24
N ARG A 24 -9.01 -4.60 15.45
CA ARG A 24 -10.37 -4.38 15.94
C ARG A 24 -10.82 -5.49 16.90
N GLU A 25 -10.58 -6.74 16.57
CA GLU A 25 -10.90 -7.90 17.44
C GLU A 25 -10.15 -7.84 18.78
N GLN A 26 -8.92 -7.34 18.77
CA GLN A 26 -8.11 -7.14 19.98
C GLN A 26 -8.47 -5.88 20.78
N GLY A 27 -9.42 -5.08 20.30
CA GLY A 27 -9.81 -3.82 20.96
C GLY A 27 -8.71 -2.77 20.99
N LEU A 28 -7.76 -2.80 20.06
CA LEU A 28 -6.65 -1.85 20.00
C LEU A 28 -7.03 -0.61 19.21
N ALA A 29 -6.54 0.54 19.64
CA ALA A 29 -6.76 1.81 18.97
C ALA A 29 -5.70 2.10 17.91
N ILE A 30 -6.14 2.53 16.73
CA ILE A 30 -5.29 3.09 15.68
C ILE A 30 -5.51 4.61 15.66
N PRO A 31 -4.47 5.44 15.68
CA PRO A 31 -3.04 5.12 15.85
C PRO A 31 -2.60 5.02 17.33
N GLY A 32 -3.55 5.12 18.26
CA GLY A 32 -3.26 5.28 19.70
C GLY A 32 -2.39 4.17 20.30
N ASP A 33 -2.66 2.92 19.98
CA ASP A 33 -1.90 1.77 20.47
C ASP A 33 -0.95 1.20 19.40
N LEU A 34 -1.30 1.38 18.12
CA LEU A 34 -0.56 0.83 17.01
C LEU A 34 -0.74 1.69 15.75
N SER A 35 0.35 2.18 15.20
CA SER A 35 0.37 2.82 13.90
C SER A 35 0.32 1.79 12.78
N VAL A 36 -0.43 2.09 11.70
CA VAL A 36 -0.58 1.20 10.54
C VAL A 36 -0.24 1.94 9.26
N VAL A 37 0.62 1.35 8.44
CA VAL A 37 0.93 1.81 7.08
C VAL A 37 0.74 0.64 6.12
N GLY A 38 -0.02 0.86 5.05
CA GLY A 38 -0.19 -0.12 3.97
C GLY A 38 0.73 0.16 2.78
N ILE A 39 1.25 -0.87 2.14
CA ILE A 39 1.75 -0.77 0.76
C ILE A 39 0.61 -1.16 -0.15
N ASP A 40 0.37 -0.36 -1.16
CA ASP A 40 -0.83 -0.21 -1.97
C ASP A 40 -2.00 0.40 -1.21
N ASP A 41 -2.71 1.32 -1.87
CA ASP A 41 -3.85 2.00 -1.28
C ASP A 41 -5.12 1.14 -1.40
N LEU A 42 -5.93 1.19 -0.39
CA LEU A 42 -7.26 0.57 -0.41
C LEU A 42 -8.22 1.48 -1.20
N GLU A 43 -8.95 0.92 -2.15
CA GLU A 43 -9.96 1.67 -2.92
C GLU A 43 -11.01 2.33 -2.02
N PHE A 44 -11.33 1.67 -0.91
CA PHE A 44 -12.30 2.14 0.08
C PHE A 44 -11.66 2.83 1.30
N ALA A 45 -10.38 3.24 1.22
CA ALA A 45 -9.66 3.87 2.33
C ALA A 45 -10.39 5.09 2.92
N GLN A 46 -11.12 5.82 2.08
CA GLN A 46 -11.88 7.00 2.50
C GLN A 46 -13.10 6.66 3.37
N LEU A 47 -13.56 5.41 3.36
CA LEU A 47 -14.68 4.93 4.17
C LEU A 47 -14.24 4.41 5.54
N LEU A 48 -12.94 4.26 5.75
CA LEU A 48 -12.38 3.75 7.00
C LEU A 48 -12.14 4.88 8.00
N ASP A 49 -12.27 4.53 9.28
CA ASP A 49 -11.94 5.42 10.39
C ASP A 49 -11.12 4.64 11.44
N PRO A 50 -9.86 5.05 11.67
CA PRO A 50 -9.11 6.09 10.99
C PRO A 50 -8.75 5.70 9.54
N LYS A 51 -8.61 6.71 8.68
CA LYS A 51 -8.16 6.50 7.29
C LYS A 51 -6.71 6.04 7.27
N PRO A 52 -6.40 4.91 6.61
CA PRO A 52 -5.05 4.36 6.65
C PRO A 52 -4.05 5.18 5.81
N THR A 53 -2.88 5.41 6.37
CA THR A 53 -1.70 5.88 5.67
C THR A 53 -1.22 4.77 4.72
N ALA A 54 -0.87 5.12 3.50
CA ALA A 54 -0.46 4.15 2.50
C ALA A 54 0.68 4.66 1.61
N VAL A 55 1.49 3.72 1.12
CA VAL A 55 2.40 3.93 0.01
C VAL A 55 1.64 3.56 -1.25
N THR A 56 1.37 4.52 -2.12
CA THR A 56 0.60 4.33 -3.35
C THR A 56 1.52 4.17 -4.55
N THR A 57 1.16 3.29 -5.47
CA THR A 57 1.84 3.13 -6.75
C THR A 57 0.90 3.53 -7.89
N PRO A 58 1.41 4.07 -9.02
CA PRO A 58 0.57 4.46 -10.15
C PRO A 58 0.15 3.24 -10.99
N ILE A 59 -0.61 2.31 -10.38
CA ILE A 59 -0.97 1.01 -10.92
C ILE A 59 -1.57 1.11 -12.33
N LEU A 60 -2.48 2.06 -12.54
CA LEU A 60 -3.15 2.22 -13.84
C LEU A 60 -2.17 2.65 -14.95
N ALA A 61 -1.24 3.56 -14.64
CA ALA A 61 -0.20 3.97 -15.58
C ALA A 61 0.75 2.81 -15.89
N MET A 62 1.14 2.06 -14.88
CA MET A 62 1.99 0.87 -15.02
C MET A 62 1.30 -0.19 -15.90
N ALA A 63 0.03 -0.49 -15.64
CA ALA A 63 -0.75 -1.45 -16.41
C ALA A 63 -0.89 -1.03 -17.89
N ARG A 64 -1.27 0.22 -18.14
CA ARG A 64 -1.38 0.76 -19.51
C ARG A 64 -0.05 0.67 -20.25
N ARG A 65 1.04 1.03 -19.59
CA ARG A 65 2.37 0.97 -20.21
C ARG A 65 2.80 -0.46 -20.50
N SER A 66 2.52 -1.39 -19.60
CA SER A 66 2.81 -2.82 -19.81
C SER A 66 2.09 -3.38 -21.03
N ILE A 67 0.80 -3.11 -21.15
CA ILE A 67 0.01 -3.53 -22.33
C ILE A 67 0.52 -2.87 -23.60
N HIS A 68 0.83 -1.58 -23.58
CA HIS A 68 1.37 -0.87 -24.74
C HIS A 68 2.70 -1.48 -25.22
N LYS A 69 3.61 -1.80 -24.30
CA LYS A 69 4.87 -2.49 -24.62
C LYS A 69 4.63 -3.86 -25.22
N LEU A 70 3.75 -4.66 -24.62
CA LEU A 70 3.41 -5.99 -25.12
C LEU A 70 2.84 -5.95 -26.53
N LEU A 71 1.86 -5.09 -26.79
CA LEU A 71 1.26 -4.93 -28.11
C LEU A 71 2.26 -4.46 -29.16
N GLY A 72 3.16 -3.54 -28.80
CA GLY A 72 4.25 -3.10 -29.68
C GLY A 72 5.20 -4.23 -30.07
N GLN A 73 5.52 -5.12 -29.13
CA GLN A 73 6.35 -6.29 -29.40
C GLN A 73 5.62 -7.32 -30.27
N LEU A 74 4.35 -7.61 -30.00
CA LEU A 74 3.55 -8.57 -30.78
C LEU A 74 3.32 -8.09 -32.20
N SER A 75 3.19 -6.78 -32.45
CA SER A 75 3.03 -6.20 -33.80
C SER A 75 4.35 -6.06 -34.56
N GLY A 76 5.47 -6.36 -33.95
CA GLY A 76 6.81 -6.19 -34.55
C GLY A 76 7.29 -4.73 -34.63
N GLN A 77 6.54 -3.77 -34.07
CA GLN A 77 6.91 -2.34 -34.05
C GLN A 77 7.98 -2.01 -33.02
N ALA A 78 8.13 -2.83 -31.99
CA ALA A 78 9.13 -2.69 -30.96
C ALA A 78 9.84 -4.03 -30.69
N LYS A 79 11.15 -3.97 -30.39
CA LYS A 79 11.90 -5.15 -29.93
C LYS A 79 11.78 -5.25 -28.40
N ALA A 80 11.84 -6.48 -27.89
CA ALA A 80 12.01 -6.72 -26.47
C ALA A 80 13.42 -6.21 -26.07
N ASP A 81 13.46 -5.13 -25.31
CA ASP A 81 14.71 -4.49 -24.88
C ASP A 81 15.25 -5.02 -23.53
N GLY A 82 14.45 -5.85 -22.84
CA GLY A 82 14.79 -6.35 -21.50
C GLY A 82 14.93 -5.25 -20.44
N GLY A 83 14.58 -4.01 -20.80
CA GLY A 83 14.74 -2.85 -19.95
C GLY A 83 13.70 -2.76 -18.84
N TRP A 84 14.10 -2.13 -17.72
CA TRP A 84 13.24 -1.84 -16.59
C TRP A 84 12.66 -0.43 -16.72
N GLU A 85 11.38 -0.28 -16.45
CA GLU A 85 10.75 1.01 -16.21
C GLU A 85 10.39 1.09 -14.72
N VAL A 86 10.93 2.09 -14.05
CA VAL A 86 10.71 2.29 -12.62
C VAL A 86 9.74 3.44 -12.41
N TYR A 87 8.70 3.19 -11.63
CA TYR A 87 7.72 4.20 -11.23
C TYR A 87 7.93 4.58 -9.77
N GLN A 88 7.85 5.86 -9.47
CA GLN A 88 8.00 6.37 -8.11
C GLN A 88 6.70 6.16 -7.32
N PRO A 89 6.75 5.46 -6.19
CA PRO A 89 5.63 5.40 -5.26
C PRO A 89 5.49 6.73 -4.51
N GLN A 90 4.32 6.95 -3.92
CA GLN A 90 4.04 8.12 -3.10
C GLN A 90 3.55 7.69 -1.72
N LEU A 91 4.05 8.34 -0.67
CA LEU A 91 3.51 8.18 0.67
C LEU A 91 2.35 9.16 0.86
N VAL A 92 1.17 8.61 1.10
CA VAL A 92 -0.03 9.38 1.44
C VAL A 92 -0.29 9.24 2.93
N VAL A 93 0.09 10.27 3.68
CA VAL A 93 -0.10 10.30 5.15
C VAL A 93 -1.55 10.67 5.44
N ARG A 94 -2.22 9.82 6.24
CA ARG A 94 -3.60 10.02 6.68
C ARG A 94 -3.68 9.99 8.22
N GLN A 95 -4.58 9.19 8.78
CA GLN A 95 -4.92 9.24 10.21
C GLN A 95 -4.40 8.05 11.02
N SER A 96 -3.83 7.03 10.35
CA SER A 96 -3.46 5.76 10.99
C SER A 96 -2.06 5.74 11.61
N THR A 97 -1.36 6.86 11.63
CA THR A 97 0.00 6.95 12.18
C THR A 97 0.12 8.08 13.18
N ALA A 98 0.86 7.83 14.25
CA ALA A 98 1.22 8.82 15.27
C ALA A 98 2.57 8.49 15.90
N ALA A 99 3.13 9.43 16.66
CA ALA A 99 4.29 9.16 17.48
C ALA A 99 4.00 8.02 18.47
N PRO A 100 4.96 7.11 18.71
CA PRO A 100 4.77 6.04 19.68
C PRO A 100 4.56 6.61 21.07
N LYS A 101 3.69 5.97 21.86
CA LYS A 101 3.57 6.27 23.29
C LYS A 101 4.88 5.91 23.97
N ALA A 102 5.33 6.80 24.81
CA ALA A 102 6.51 6.58 25.65
C ALA A 102 6.31 5.40 26.61
#